data_d3768092e9d11365ff21a0075ac9cb3b
#
_entry.id   d3768092e9d11365ff21a0075ac9cb3b
#
_cell.length_a   1.000
_cell.length_b   1.000
_cell.length_c   1.000
_cell.angle_alpha   90.00
_cell.angle_beta   90.00
_cell.angle_gamma   90.00
#
_symmetry.space_group_name_H-M   'P 1'
#
loop_
_entity.id
_entity.type
_entity.pdbx_description
1 polymer ?
#
loop_
_entity_poly.entity_id
_entity_poly.type
_entity_poly.pdbx_seq_one_letter_code
_entity_poly.pdbx_strand_id
1 'polypeptide(L)'
;EQIRCNLEKAFTRPNRQILGVYQDGQLAGLFVLLVLDEDKYLEMLVGLSREAQAYRELMEYLARNYPGWKADFVFNPRNGLLKATLVDVCAEFEQEQQKMVFSGSVIPGDATGIQEFSEQYAAEYYVVHSRDVYWTGEKVAAAPERFRIFLAIDGGRVVGYMDVTHGFEENEPYNLFVLPEYRRRGFGRKLLTAALECNRPKGMMLLVDTDNVPVIRLYASMGFQTVRGQNSLTAHWKIGADRSLKLQGRCGHRPLGKY
;
A
#
# COMPACT_ATOMS: atom_id res chain seq x y z
N GLU A 1 -5.42 -13.60 -8.52
CA GLU A 1 -4.31 -13.36 -9.47
C GLU A 1 -3.02 -13.00 -8.73
N GLN A 2 -3.01 -12.01 -7.82
CA GLN A 2 -1.83 -11.60 -7.05
C GLN A 2 -1.18 -12.75 -6.26
N ILE A 3 -1.98 -13.57 -5.55
CA ILE A 3 -1.49 -14.72 -4.79
C ILE A 3 -0.78 -15.71 -5.71
N ARG A 4 -1.37 -16.05 -6.87
CA ARG A 4 -0.77 -16.94 -7.86
C ARG A 4 0.56 -16.39 -8.38
N CYS A 5 0.59 -15.12 -8.77
CA CYS A 5 1.80 -14.44 -9.23
C CYS A 5 2.91 -14.45 -8.16
N ASN A 6 2.57 -14.20 -6.88
CA ASN A 6 3.53 -14.25 -5.79
C ASN A 6 4.06 -15.66 -5.53
N LEU A 7 3.21 -16.69 -5.65
CA LEU A 7 3.64 -18.11 -5.54
C LEU A 7 4.58 -18.48 -6.69
N GLU A 8 4.22 -18.16 -7.95
CA GLU A 8 5.07 -18.44 -9.11
C GLU A 8 6.45 -17.77 -8.99
N LYS A 9 6.48 -16.50 -8.59
CA LYS A 9 7.73 -15.76 -8.37
C LYS A 9 8.55 -16.28 -7.18
N ALA A 10 7.90 -16.91 -6.20
CA ALA A 10 8.59 -17.43 -5.02
C ALA A 10 9.61 -18.53 -5.35
N PHE A 11 9.38 -19.31 -6.41
CA PHE A 11 10.31 -20.35 -6.85
C PHE A 11 11.48 -19.86 -7.68
N THR A 12 11.43 -18.63 -8.19
CA THR A 12 12.41 -18.11 -9.17
C THR A 12 13.25 -16.95 -8.63
N ARG A 13 12.87 -16.36 -7.48
CA ARG A 13 13.56 -15.21 -6.93
C ARG A 13 14.28 -15.56 -5.62
N PRO A 14 15.60 -15.26 -5.49
CA PRO A 14 16.41 -15.64 -4.33
C PRO A 14 15.94 -14.97 -3.02
N ASN A 15 15.32 -13.79 -3.10
CA ASN A 15 14.83 -13.06 -1.94
C ASN A 15 13.39 -13.45 -1.54
N ARG A 16 12.94 -14.65 -1.93
CA ARG A 16 11.65 -15.23 -1.54
C ARG A 16 11.87 -16.49 -0.71
N GLN A 17 11.16 -16.56 0.40
CA GLN A 17 11.16 -17.73 1.26
C GLN A 17 9.75 -18.34 1.30
N ILE A 18 9.65 -19.65 1.05
CA ILE A 18 8.40 -20.39 1.14
C ILE A 18 8.45 -21.19 2.43
N LEU A 19 7.41 -21.06 3.26
CA LEU A 19 7.27 -21.77 4.52
C LEU A 19 5.96 -22.58 4.51
N GLY A 20 6.04 -23.84 4.86
CA GLY A 20 4.89 -24.71 5.12
C GLY A 20 4.79 -25.05 6.60
N VAL A 21 3.62 -24.88 7.18
CA VAL A 21 3.30 -25.37 8.53
C VAL A 21 2.49 -26.66 8.38
N TYR A 22 2.92 -27.70 9.06
CA TYR A 22 2.27 -29.00 9.03
C TYR A 22 1.73 -29.36 10.41
N GLN A 23 0.50 -29.88 10.45
CA GLN A 23 -0.13 -30.43 11.65
C GLN A 23 -0.62 -31.85 11.32
N ASP A 24 -0.28 -32.82 12.15
CA ASP A 24 -0.62 -34.24 11.93
C ASP A 24 -0.28 -34.73 10.51
N GLY A 25 0.83 -34.27 9.94
CA GLY A 25 1.29 -34.61 8.59
C GLY A 25 0.54 -33.93 7.45
N GLN A 26 -0.42 -33.05 7.74
CA GLN A 26 -1.16 -32.29 6.75
C GLN A 26 -0.69 -30.82 6.70
N LEU A 27 -0.68 -30.21 5.51
CA LEU A 27 -0.33 -28.82 5.34
C LEU A 27 -1.42 -27.92 5.93
N ALA A 28 -1.14 -27.29 7.08
CA ALA A 28 -2.05 -26.40 7.80
C ALA A 28 -1.87 -24.92 7.41
N GLY A 29 -0.69 -24.53 6.92
CA GLY A 29 -0.41 -23.17 6.48
C GLY A 29 0.68 -23.11 5.41
N LEU A 30 0.52 -22.18 4.45
CA LEU A 30 1.50 -21.86 3.42
C LEU A 30 1.75 -20.36 3.42
N PHE A 31 3.02 -19.97 3.55
CA PHE A 31 3.43 -18.58 3.62
C PHE A 31 4.55 -18.31 2.63
N VAL A 32 4.52 -17.13 2.00
CA VAL A 32 5.61 -16.62 1.17
C VAL A 32 6.05 -15.29 1.73
N LEU A 33 7.32 -15.20 2.05
CA LEU A 33 7.97 -14.01 2.58
C LEU A 33 8.91 -13.41 1.52
N LEU A 34 8.88 -12.09 1.39
CA LEU A 34 9.99 -11.31 0.85
C LEU A 34 10.99 -11.12 1.99
N VAL A 35 12.26 -11.39 1.75
CA VAL A 35 13.34 -11.22 2.72
C VAL A 35 14.36 -10.25 2.13
N LEU A 36 14.59 -9.12 2.80
CA LEU A 36 15.57 -8.10 2.43
C LEU A 36 16.60 -7.99 3.56
N ASP A 37 17.69 -8.74 3.43
CA ASP A 37 18.72 -8.90 4.48
C ASP A 37 19.42 -7.58 4.79
N GLU A 38 19.73 -6.77 3.77
CA GLU A 38 20.43 -5.48 3.91
C GLU A 38 19.60 -4.49 4.74
N ASP A 39 18.28 -4.51 4.56
CA ASP A 39 17.33 -3.62 5.24
C ASP A 39 16.83 -4.19 6.58
N LYS A 40 17.14 -5.44 6.89
CA LYS A 40 16.54 -6.22 8.00
C LYS A 40 15.02 -6.14 7.97
N TYR A 41 14.46 -6.40 6.79
CA TYR A 41 13.04 -6.22 6.51
C TYR A 41 12.43 -7.49 5.90
N LEU A 42 11.21 -7.77 6.32
CA LEU A 42 10.36 -8.86 5.83
C LEU A 42 9.01 -8.32 5.40
N GLU A 43 8.44 -8.93 4.36
CA GLU A 43 7.04 -8.72 3.99
C GLU A 43 6.36 -10.07 3.72
N MET A 44 5.19 -10.29 4.29
CA MET A 44 4.38 -11.46 3.98
C MET A 44 3.60 -11.23 2.69
N LEU A 45 4.06 -11.83 1.59
CA LEU A 45 3.43 -11.69 0.27
C LEU A 45 2.23 -12.65 0.09
N VAL A 46 2.25 -13.79 0.76
CA VAL A 46 1.18 -14.79 0.76
C VAL A 46 1.06 -15.36 2.17
N GLY A 47 -0.16 -15.43 2.69
CA GLY A 47 -0.49 -16.09 3.94
C GLY A 47 -1.81 -16.86 3.79
N LEU A 48 -1.71 -18.18 3.63
CA LEU A 48 -2.84 -19.09 3.44
C LEU A 48 -2.91 -20.07 4.60
N SER A 49 -3.89 -19.89 5.47
CA SER A 49 -4.26 -20.87 6.49
C SER A 49 -5.70 -20.67 6.95
N ARG A 50 -6.32 -21.74 7.39
CA ARG A 50 -7.60 -21.75 8.12
C ARG A 50 -7.40 -22.03 9.61
N GLU A 51 -6.14 -22.17 10.04
CA GLU A 51 -5.74 -22.56 11.38
C GLU A 51 -5.02 -21.41 12.09
N ALA A 52 -5.53 -20.99 13.25
CA ALA A 52 -4.88 -19.97 14.07
C ALA A 52 -3.47 -20.42 14.50
N GLN A 53 -3.29 -21.72 14.74
CA GLN A 53 -2.00 -22.28 15.15
C GLN A 53 -0.93 -22.06 14.08
N ALA A 54 -1.26 -22.21 12.79
CA ALA A 54 -0.28 -21.99 11.72
C ALA A 54 0.25 -20.54 11.68
N TYR A 55 -0.60 -19.55 11.97
CA TYR A 55 -0.13 -18.15 12.10
C TYR A 55 0.74 -17.95 13.34
N ARG A 56 0.42 -18.59 14.48
CA ARG A 56 1.27 -18.53 15.68
C ARG A 56 2.66 -19.13 15.42
N GLU A 57 2.71 -20.27 14.76
CA GLU A 57 3.97 -20.91 14.37
C GLU A 57 4.79 -20.07 13.41
N LEU A 58 4.15 -19.36 12.47
CA LEU A 58 4.82 -18.38 11.64
C LEU A 58 5.46 -17.26 12.50
N MET A 59 4.71 -16.67 13.45
CA MET A 59 5.27 -15.63 14.32
C MET A 59 6.43 -16.14 15.19
N GLU A 60 6.32 -17.35 15.71
CA GLU A 60 7.40 -18.00 16.46
C GLU A 60 8.63 -18.28 15.58
N TYR A 61 8.43 -18.72 14.35
CA TYR A 61 9.50 -18.87 13.37
C TYR A 61 10.20 -17.54 13.10
N LEU A 62 9.45 -16.48 12.84
CA LEU A 62 10.00 -15.14 12.61
C LEU A 62 10.77 -14.62 13.83
N ALA A 63 10.22 -14.81 15.03
CA ALA A 63 10.87 -14.38 16.27
C ALA A 63 12.20 -15.09 16.53
N ARG A 64 12.33 -16.36 16.11
CA ARG A 64 13.57 -17.14 16.26
C ARG A 64 14.63 -16.79 15.22
N ASN A 65 14.21 -16.60 13.98
CA ASN A 65 15.15 -16.48 12.87
C ASN A 65 15.50 -15.04 12.48
N TYR A 66 14.63 -14.07 12.81
CA TYR A 66 14.78 -12.67 12.42
C TYR A 66 14.61 -11.68 13.59
N PRO A 67 15.28 -11.90 14.74
CA PRO A 67 15.13 -11.02 15.90
C PRO A 67 15.63 -9.60 15.56
N GLY A 68 14.82 -8.59 15.91
CA GLY A 68 15.14 -7.17 15.69
C GLY A 68 14.80 -6.65 14.28
N TRP A 69 14.31 -7.50 13.38
CA TRP A 69 13.87 -7.09 12.06
C TRP A 69 12.50 -6.44 12.08
N LYS A 70 12.14 -5.75 11.01
CA LYS A 70 10.79 -5.26 10.75
C LYS A 70 10.07 -6.24 9.83
N ALA A 71 8.81 -6.51 10.12
CA ALA A 71 7.96 -7.36 9.29
C ALA A 71 6.64 -6.65 9.00
N ASP A 72 6.26 -6.59 7.72
CA ASP A 72 5.01 -6.03 7.26
C ASP A 72 4.05 -7.13 6.78
N PHE A 73 2.79 -6.95 7.13
CA PHE A 73 1.69 -7.85 6.80
C PHE A 73 0.57 -7.05 6.14
N VAL A 74 0.43 -7.20 4.82
CA VAL A 74 -0.68 -6.61 4.07
C VAL A 74 -1.71 -7.71 3.81
N PHE A 75 -2.92 -7.56 4.34
CA PHE A 75 -3.92 -8.62 4.29
C PHE A 75 -5.35 -8.09 4.30
N ASN A 76 -6.29 -8.95 3.91
CA ASN A 76 -7.71 -8.61 4.01
C ASN A 76 -8.15 -8.65 5.49
N PRO A 77 -8.77 -7.57 6.03
CA PRO A 77 -9.18 -7.50 7.44
C PRO A 77 -10.18 -8.58 7.86
N ARG A 78 -10.82 -9.27 6.89
CA ARG A 78 -11.65 -10.46 7.15
C ARG A 78 -10.85 -11.68 7.60
N ASN A 79 -9.52 -11.68 7.40
CA ASN A 79 -8.66 -12.70 7.98
C ASN A 79 -8.48 -12.44 9.49
N GLY A 80 -9.53 -12.75 10.25
CA GLY A 80 -9.55 -12.54 11.69
C GLY A 80 -8.51 -13.35 12.45
N LEU A 81 -8.10 -14.51 11.93
CA LEU A 81 -7.07 -15.36 12.55
C LEU A 81 -5.70 -14.69 12.51
N LEU A 82 -5.31 -14.19 11.34
CA LEU A 82 -4.06 -13.43 11.21
C LEU A 82 -4.11 -12.14 12.04
N LYS A 83 -5.22 -11.40 11.97
CA LYS A 83 -5.38 -10.16 12.73
C LYS A 83 -5.22 -10.40 14.24
N ALA A 84 -5.87 -11.43 14.79
CA ALA A 84 -5.74 -11.78 16.19
C ALA A 84 -4.30 -12.15 16.57
N THR A 85 -3.63 -12.96 15.75
CA THR A 85 -2.23 -13.33 15.97
C THR A 85 -1.28 -12.12 15.95
N LEU A 86 -1.53 -11.15 15.06
CA LEU A 86 -0.75 -9.90 14.99
C LEU A 86 -1.00 -9.00 16.21
N VAL A 87 -2.23 -8.97 16.73
CA VAL A 87 -2.52 -8.30 18.02
C VAL A 87 -1.75 -8.95 19.17
N ASP A 88 -1.69 -10.29 19.22
CA ASP A 88 -0.99 -11.05 20.27
C ASP A 88 0.52 -10.75 20.30
N VAL A 89 1.12 -10.41 19.16
CA VAL A 89 2.54 -10.01 19.06
C VAL A 89 2.75 -8.50 19.12
N CYS A 90 1.69 -7.73 19.45
CA CYS A 90 1.71 -6.27 19.57
C CYS A 90 2.15 -5.56 18.27
N ALA A 91 1.72 -6.07 17.11
CA ALA A 91 1.91 -5.37 15.85
C ALA A 91 1.10 -4.06 15.82
N GLU A 92 1.67 -3.03 15.20
CA GLU A 92 1.00 -1.74 14.96
C GLU A 92 0.19 -1.83 13.67
N PHE A 93 -1.07 -1.36 13.70
CA PHE A 93 -1.95 -1.40 12.56
C PHE A 93 -2.13 -0.01 11.96
N GLU A 94 -2.04 0.07 10.63
CA GLU A 94 -2.46 1.26 9.89
C GLU A 94 -3.99 1.38 9.84
N GLN A 95 -4.46 2.47 9.23
CA GLN A 95 -5.87 2.65 8.91
C GLN A 95 -6.31 1.62 7.86
N GLU A 96 -7.48 1.02 8.05
CA GLU A 96 -8.05 0.11 7.05
C GLU A 96 -8.34 0.88 5.75
N GLN A 97 -7.94 0.30 4.62
CA GLN A 97 -8.14 0.85 3.28
C GLN A 97 -9.21 0.04 2.52
N GLN A 98 -10.07 0.74 1.80
CA GLN A 98 -10.97 0.11 0.85
C GLN A 98 -10.41 0.18 -0.57
N LYS A 99 -10.57 -0.92 -1.31
CA LYS A 99 -10.27 -0.94 -2.75
C LYS A 99 -11.41 -0.27 -3.52
N MET A 100 -11.04 0.64 -4.43
CA MET A 100 -11.95 1.19 -5.42
C MET A 100 -11.40 0.93 -6.82
N VAL A 101 -12.28 0.67 -7.79
CA VAL A 101 -11.92 0.41 -9.21
C VAL A 101 -12.66 1.40 -10.08
N PHE A 102 -11.98 1.91 -11.10
CA PHE A 102 -12.62 2.73 -12.10
C PHE A 102 -13.48 1.85 -13.04
N SER A 103 -14.77 2.13 -13.06
CA SER A 103 -15.75 1.42 -13.90
C SER A 103 -16.46 2.36 -14.89
N GLY A 104 -16.05 3.63 -14.91
CA GLY A 104 -16.64 4.64 -15.79
C GLY A 104 -16.24 4.46 -17.26
N SER A 105 -17.21 4.59 -18.18
CA SER A 105 -16.94 4.65 -19.61
C SER A 105 -16.50 6.05 -20.08
N VAL A 106 -16.91 7.08 -19.35
CA VAL A 106 -16.58 8.49 -19.61
C VAL A 106 -15.76 9.03 -18.46
N ILE A 107 -14.69 9.74 -18.77
CA ILE A 107 -13.86 10.42 -17.78
C ILE A 107 -14.44 11.83 -17.57
N PRO A 108 -14.99 12.14 -16.38
CA PRO A 108 -15.59 13.43 -16.13
C PRO A 108 -14.55 14.48 -15.75
N GLY A 109 -14.54 15.60 -16.45
CA GLY A 109 -13.69 16.75 -16.15
C GLY A 109 -12.75 17.12 -17.30
N ASP A 110 -11.87 18.05 -17.01
CA ASP A 110 -10.81 18.49 -17.90
C ASP A 110 -9.45 18.38 -17.21
N ALA A 111 -8.38 18.32 -17.98
CA ALA A 111 -7.01 18.24 -17.51
C ALA A 111 -6.25 19.57 -17.72
N THR A 112 -6.94 20.67 -17.97
CA THR A 112 -6.31 21.99 -18.18
C THR A 112 -5.46 22.39 -16.99
N GLY A 113 -4.18 22.74 -17.26
CA GLY A 113 -3.21 23.10 -16.21
C GLY A 113 -2.52 21.90 -15.56
N ILE A 114 -2.75 20.69 -16.09
CA ILE A 114 -2.00 19.48 -15.72
C ILE A 114 -0.97 19.21 -16.81
N GLN A 115 0.25 18.88 -16.39
CA GLN A 115 1.36 18.52 -17.27
C GLN A 115 1.99 17.23 -16.78
N GLU A 116 2.53 16.43 -17.70
CA GLU A 116 3.46 15.36 -17.31
C GLU A 116 4.74 15.98 -16.77
N PHE A 117 5.41 15.25 -15.88
CA PHE A 117 6.68 15.64 -15.28
C PHE A 117 7.70 16.05 -16.33
N SER A 118 8.42 17.12 -16.03
CA SER A 118 9.59 17.56 -16.78
C SER A 118 10.64 18.10 -15.81
N GLU A 119 11.91 18.02 -16.19
CA GLU A 119 13.06 18.43 -15.37
C GLU A 119 12.98 19.88 -14.85
N GLN A 120 12.32 20.77 -15.60
CA GLN A 120 12.14 22.16 -15.17
C GLN A 120 11.35 22.29 -13.85
N TYR A 121 10.50 21.32 -13.52
CA TYR A 121 9.69 21.30 -12.30
C TYR A 121 10.20 20.30 -11.25
N ALA A 122 11.32 19.62 -11.51
CA ALA A 122 11.82 18.57 -10.62
C ALA A 122 12.05 19.04 -9.19
N ALA A 123 12.71 20.19 -9.02
CA ALA A 123 13.00 20.74 -7.70
C ALA A 123 11.71 21.06 -6.91
N GLU A 124 10.70 21.64 -7.56
CA GLU A 124 9.43 21.95 -6.92
C GLU A 124 8.64 20.69 -6.57
N TYR A 125 8.60 19.69 -7.48
CA TYR A 125 7.97 18.42 -7.25
C TYR A 125 8.59 17.69 -6.05
N TYR A 126 9.93 17.64 -5.94
CA TYR A 126 10.62 17.00 -4.81
C TYR A 126 10.36 17.69 -3.47
N VAL A 127 10.14 19.01 -3.49
CA VAL A 127 9.80 19.78 -2.28
C VAL A 127 8.38 19.47 -1.79
N VAL A 128 7.42 19.33 -2.71
CA VAL A 128 6.02 19.06 -2.35
C VAL A 128 5.72 17.58 -2.11
N HIS A 129 6.61 16.70 -2.55
CA HIS A 129 6.46 15.25 -2.36
C HIS A 129 6.80 14.84 -0.92
N SER A 130 6.06 13.87 -0.38
CA SER A 130 6.34 13.33 0.95
C SER A 130 7.73 12.67 1.01
N ARG A 131 8.47 12.91 2.10
CA ARG A 131 9.78 12.32 2.36
C ARG A 131 9.71 11.12 3.31
N ASP A 132 8.60 10.92 3.99
CA ASP A 132 8.41 9.87 4.98
C ASP A 132 7.84 8.57 4.36
N VAL A 133 8.07 8.38 3.06
CA VAL A 133 7.61 7.22 2.28
C VAL A 133 8.78 6.55 1.58
N TYR A 134 8.65 5.26 1.28
CA TYR A 134 9.70 4.52 0.54
C TYR A 134 9.94 5.12 -0.86
N TRP A 135 8.86 5.44 -1.59
CA TRP A 135 8.91 6.07 -2.91
C TRP A 135 8.87 7.60 -2.75
N THR A 136 10.04 8.19 -2.50
CA THR A 136 10.19 9.66 -2.52
C THR A 136 10.07 10.20 -3.95
N GLY A 137 9.85 11.50 -4.10
CA GLY A 137 9.73 12.13 -5.43
C GLY A 137 10.91 11.82 -6.34
N GLU A 138 12.13 11.83 -5.80
CA GLU A 138 13.35 11.51 -6.54
C GLU A 138 13.36 10.04 -7.02
N LYS A 139 12.94 9.10 -6.17
CA LYS A 139 12.85 7.68 -6.54
C LYS A 139 11.76 7.42 -7.57
N VAL A 140 10.62 8.10 -7.45
CA VAL A 140 9.53 8.00 -8.42
C VAL A 140 9.98 8.53 -9.78
N ALA A 141 10.61 9.71 -9.82
CA ALA A 141 11.13 10.30 -11.06
C ALA A 141 12.26 9.46 -11.69
N ALA A 142 13.06 8.76 -10.88
CA ALA A 142 14.11 7.86 -11.34
C ALA A 142 13.61 6.49 -11.84
N ALA A 143 12.30 6.20 -11.74
CA ALA A 143 11.69 4.94 -12.16
C ALA A 143 10.56 5.15 -13.23
N PRO A 144 10.88 5.76 -14.39
CA PRO A 144 9.87 6.10 -15.41
C PRO A 144 9.23 4.86 -16.06
N GLU A 145 9.86 3.70 -15.98
CA GLU A 145 9.28 2.43 -16.43
C GLU A 145 8.14 1.94 -15.53
N ARG A 146 8.07 2.45 -14.30
CA ARG A 146 7.08 2.08 -13.30
C ARG A 146 6.02 3.17 -13.08
N PHE A 147 6.44 4.43 -13.10
CA PHE A 147 5.60 5.57 -12.74
C PHE A 147 5.47 6.59 -13.87
N ARG A 148 4.29 7.18 -13.97
CA ARG A 148 4.02 8.46 -14.62
C ARG A 148 3.70 9.48 -13.56
N ILE A 149 4.17 10.71 -13.74
CA ILE A 149 3.97 11.81 -12.81
C ILE A 149 3.17 12.89 -13.53
N PHE A 150 2.07 13.30 -12.94
CA PHE A 150 1.26 14.44 -13.38
C PHE A 150 1.41 15.58 -12.39
N LEU A 151 1.67 16.78 -12.88
CA LEU A 151 1.86 18.00 -12.09
C LEU A 151 0.71 18.96 -12.35
N ALA A 152 0.12 19.49 -11.29
CA ALA A 152 -0.80 20.62 -11.35
C ALA A 152 0.00 21.91 -11.26
N ILE A 153 -0.10 22.76 -12.29
CA ILE A 153 0.62 24.02 -12.39
C ILE A 153 -0.36 25.18 -12.26
N ASP A 154 -0.09 26.11 -11.35
CA ASP A 154 -0.81 27.37 -11.19
C ASP A 154 0.18 28.53 -11.01
N GLY A 155 0.08 29.57 -11.84
CA GLY A 155 1.02 30.67 -11.82
C GLY A 155 2.48 30.29 -12.05
N GLY A 156 2.74 29.23 -12.82
CA GLY A 156 4.10 28.73 -13.10
C GLY A 156 4.73 27.90 -11.98
N ARG A 157 3.96 27.53 -10.94
CA ARG A 157 4.43 26.77 -9.77
C ARG A 157 3.71 25.42 -9.67
N VAL A 158 4.40 24.41 -9.15
CA VAL A 158 3.79 23.12 -8.81
C VAL A 158 2.93 23.30 -7.56
N VAL A 159 1.62 23.11 -7.70
CA VAL A 159 0.64 23.21 -6.60
C VAL A 159 0.04 21.88 -6.19
N GLY A 160 0.39 20.82 -6.90
CA GLY A 160 -0.02 19.45 -6.58
C GLY A 160 0.55 18.47 -7.59
N TYR A 161 0.46 17.20 -7.27
CA TYR A 161 0.94 16.11 -8.13
C TYR A 161 0.10 14.84 -7.97
N MET A 162 0.26 13.95 -8.92
CA MET A 162 -0.22 12.57 -8.86
C MET A 162 0.82 11.65 -9.49
N ASP A 163 1.26 10.65 -8.72
CA ASP A 163 2.08 9.56 -9.21
C ASP A 163 1.19 8.39 -9.56
N VAL A 164 1.38 7.81 -10.72
CA VAL A 164 0.54 6.71 -11.23
C VAL A 164 1.43 5.59 -11.72
N THR A 165 1.16 4.36 -11.30
CA THR A 165 1.80 3.20 -11.92
C THR A 165 1.28 3.03 -13.35
N HIS A 166 2.09 2.51 -14.29
CA HIS A 166 1.65 2.32 -15.67
C HIS A 166 2.08 1.01 -16.32
N GLY A 167 2.89 0.23 -15.62
CA GLY A 167 3.41 -1.06 -16.11
C GLY A 167 2.45 -2.25 -15.98
N PHE A 168 1.24 -2.06 -15.45
CA PHE A 168 0.30 -3.13 -15.11
C PHE A 168 -0.97 -3.08 -15.96
N GLU A 169 -1.74 -4.18 -15.97
CA GLU A 169 -3.08 -4.21 -16.58
C GLU A 169 -4.07 -3.35 -15.77
N GLU A 170 -3.92 -3.34 -14.44
CA GLU A 170 -4.66 -2.49 -13.52
C GLU A 170 -3.64 -1.58 -12.81
N ASN A 171 -3.61 -0.31 -13.20
CA ASN A 171 -2.69 0.67 -12.65
C ASN A 171 -3.30 1.40 -11.46
N GLU A 172 -2.44 2.02 -10.64
CA GLU A 172 -2.83 2.66 -9.40
C GLU A 172 -2.39 4.13 -9.37
N PRO A 173 -3.30 5.08 -9.05
CA PRO A 173 -2.91 6.40 -8.56
C PRO A 173 -2.23 6.22 -7.20
N TYR A 174 -0.91 6.06 -7.23
CA TYR A 174 -0.11 5.66 -6.08
C TYR A 174 -0.06 6.75 -5.00
N ASN A 175 0.05 8.02 -5.45
CA ASN A 175 0.07 9.16 -4.55
C ASN A 175 -0.65 10.35 -5.20
N LEU A 176 -1.49 11.04 -4.44
CA LEU A 176 -2.20 12.26 -4.87
C LEU A 176 -2.07 13.31 -3.78
N PHE A 177 -1.45 14.44 -4.13
CA PHE A 177 -1.29 15.54 -3.22
C PHE A 177 -1.66 16.89 -3.89
N VAL A 178 -2.30 17.76 -3.12
CA VAL A 178 -2.54 19.16 -3.50
C VAL A 178 -2.24 20.02 -2.27
N LEU A 179 -1.43 21.06 -2.47
CA LEU A 179 -1.07 22.01 -1.42
C LEU A 179 -2.33 22.53 -0.71
N PRO A 180 -2.34 22.64 0.63
CA PRO A 180 -3.52 22.99 1.42
C PRO A 180 -4.27 24.22 0.90
N GLU A 181 -3.55 25.28 0.56
CA GLU A 181 -4.09 26.56 0.06
C GLU A 181 -4.67 26.48 -1.36
N TYR A 182 -4.39 25.38 -2.09
CA TYR A 182 -4.91 25.10 -3.43
C TYR A 182 -6.01 24.04 -3.45
N ARG A 183 -6.34 23.46 -2.29
CA ARG A 183 -7.43 22.48 -2.18
C ARG A 183 -8.78 23.11 -2.48
N ARG A 184 -9.77 22.30 -2.82
CA ARG A 184 -11.15 22.69 -3.16
C ARG A 184 -11.26 23.58 -4.41
N ARG A 185 -10.17 23.73 -5.19
CA ARG A 185 -10.11 24.48 -6.46
C ARG A 185 -10.13 23.56 -7.70
N GLY A 186 -10.40 22.27 -7.50
CA GLY A 186 -10.56 21.28 -8.60
C GLY A 186 -9.26 20.58 -9.03
N PHE A 187 -8.09 20.94 -8.51
CA PHE A 187 -6.81 20.35 -8.95
C PHE A 187 -6.75 18.83 -8.81
N GLY A 188 -7.25 18.25 -7.71
CA GLY A 188 -7.28 16.80 -7.53
C GLY A 188 -8.12 16.08 -8.59
N ARG A 189 -9.24 16.68 -9.01
CA ARG A 189 -10.06 16.16 -10.11
C ARG A 189 -9.32 16.23 -11.44
N LYS A 190 -8.67 17.35 -11.74
CA LYS A 190 -7.90 17.53 -12.98
C LYS A 190 -6.74 16.56 -13.09
N LEU A 191 -5.99 16.37 -11.99
CA LEU A 191 -4.91 15.38 -11.90
C LEU A 191 -5.44 13.97 -12.20
N LEU A 192 -6.54 13.59 -11.56
CA LEU A 192 -7.15 12.27 -11.78
C LEU A 192 -7.71 12.11 -13.20
N THR A 193 -8.27 13.17 -13.79
CA THR A 193 -8.70 13.19 -15.20
C THR A 193 -7.52 12.89 -16.13
N ALA A 194 -6.40 13.61 -15.99
CA ALA A 194 -5.21 13.40 -16.80
C ALA A 194 -4.67 11.96 -16.65
N ALA A 195 -4.62 11.46 -15.43
CA ALA A 195 -4.18 10.09 -15.14
C ALA A 195 -5.09 9.03 -15.81
N LEU A 196 -6.40 9.18 -15.69
CA LEU A 196 -7.38 8.27 -16.32
C LEU A 196 -7.29 8.28 -17.83
N GLU A 197 -7.17 9.46 -18.45
CA GLU A 197 -7.04 9.60 -19.91
C GLU A 197 -5.77 8.93 -20.43
N CYS A 198 -4.64 9.18 -19.76
CA CYS A 198 -3.35 8.62 -20.15
C CYS A 198 -3.27 7.09 -19.90
N ASN A 199 -4.05 6.57 -18.95
CA ASN A 199 -4.03 5.14 -18.59
C ASN A 199 -4.80 4.25 -19.58
N ARG A 200 -5.70 4.79 -20.37
CA ARG A 200 -6.51 4.00 -21.33
C ARG A 200 -5.65 3.17 -22.30
N PRO A 201 -6.07 1.96 -22.67
CA PRO A 201 -7.32 1.26 -22.30
C PRO A 201 -7.20 0.42 -21.00
N LYS A 202 -6.14 0.53 -20.24
CA LYS A 202 -5.89 -0.26 -19.03
C LYS A 202 -6.85 0.09 -17.89
N GLY A 203 -7.04 -0.85 -16.96
CA GLY A 203 -7.80 -0.65 -15.75
C GLY A 203 -7.10 0.31 -14.78
N MET A 204 -7.87 0.91 -13.87
CA MET A 204 -7.33 1.72 -12.77
C MET A 204 -8.03 1.35 -11.47
N MET A 205 -7.24 1.09 -10.45
CA MET A 205 -7.71 0.81 -9.10
C MET A 205 -6.94 1.66 -8.09
N LEU A 206 -7.46 1.81 -6.89
CA LEU A 206 -6.77 2.46 -5.79
C LEU A 206 -7.16 1.86 -4.44
N LEU A 207 -6.31 2.08 -3.46
CA LEU A 207 -6.60 1.90 -2.05
C LEU A 207 -6.76 3.27 -1.39
N VAL A 208 -7.78 3.42 -0.56
CA VAL A 208 -8.05 4.67 0.16
C VAL A 208 -8.53 4.36 1.57
N ASP A 209 -8.03 5.11 2.55
CA ASP A 209 -8.43 4.96 3.94
C ASP A 209 -9.94 5.11 4.08
N THR A 210 -10.56 4.18 4.81
CA THR A 210 -12.03 4.11 4.93
C THR A 210 -12.65 5.32 5.61
N ASP A 211 -11.88 6.10 6.36
CA ASP A 211 -12.28 7.34 7.02
C ASP A 211 -11.99 8.61 6.18
N ASN A 212 -11.26 8.50 5.07
CA ASN A 212 -10.96 9.63 4.19
C ASN A 212 -12.15 9.98 3.27
N VAL A 213 -13.26 10.37 3.90
CA VAL A 213 -14.53 10.67 3.22
C VAL A 213 -14.39 11.69 2.07
N PRO A 214 -13.61 12.78 2.20
CA PRO A 214 -13.44 13.75 1.10
C PRO A 214 -12.83 13.13 -0.15
N VAL A 215 -11.83 12.28 0.00
CA VAL A 215 -11.10 11.62 -1.10
C VAL A 215 -11.97 10.51 -1.71
N ILE A 216 -12.67 9.73 -0.88
CA ILE A 216 -13.64 8.72 -1.36
C ILE A 216 -14.71 9.38 -2.24
N ARG A 217 -15.25 10.53 -1.81
CA ARG A 217 -16.25 11.27 -2.61
C ARG A 217 -15.67 11.78 -3.94
N LEU A 218 -14.41 12.23 -3.95
CA LEU A 218 -13.72 12.60 -5.18
C LEU A 218 -13.68 11.42 -6.14
N TYR A 219 -13.16 10.27 -5.72
CA TYR A 219 -13.03 9.08 -6.54
C TYR A 219 -14.39 8.57 -7.03
N ALA A 220 -15.39 8.50 -6.15
CA ALA A 220 -16.74 8.11 -6.52
C ALA A 220 -17.34 9.04 -7.60
N SER A 221 -17.13 10.37 -7.49
CA SER A 221 -17.59 11.35 -8.49
C SER A 221 -16.85 11.27 -9.82
N MET A 222 -15.70 10.59 -9.86
CA MET A 222 -14.91 10.33 -11.05
C MET A 222 -15.20 8.95 -11.67
N GLY A 223 -16.14 8.17 -11.12
CA GLY A 223 -16.55 6.88 -11.65
C GLY A 223 -15.87 5.67 -11.02
N PHE A 224 -15.14 5.86 -9.91
CA PHE A 224 -14.63 4.73 -9.13
C PHE A 224 -15.73 4.14 -8.25
N GLN A 225 -15.74 2.83 -8.12
CA GLN A 225 -16.69 2.08 -7.30
C GLN A 225 -15.94 1.23 -6.27
N THR A 226 -16.43 1.21 -5.03
CA THR A 226 -15.87 0.35 -3.97
C THR A 226 -16.11 -1.12 -4.28
N VAL A 227 -15.06 -1.91 -4.18
CA VAL A 227 -15.12 -3.37 -4.34
C VAL A 227 -15.34 -4.00 -2.98
N ARG A 228 -16.55 -4.46 -2.71
CA ARG A 228 -16.92 -5.05 -1.43
C ARG A 228 -16.06 -6.26 -1.08
N GLY A 229 -15.55 -6.27 0.15
CA GLY A 229 -14.78 -7.38 0.68
C GLY A 229 -13.33 -7.46 0.20
N GLN A 230 -12.84 -6.45 -0.51
CA GLN A 230 -11.44 -6.34 -0.92
C GLN A 230 -10.71 -5.20 -0.19
N ASN A 231 -11.11 -4.94 1.05
CA ASN A 231 -10.38 -4.02 1.91
C ASN A 231 -9.00 -4.61 2.25
N SER A 232 -8.06 -3.73 2.49
CA SER A 232 -6.69 -4.04 2.90
C SER A 232 -6.41 -3.46 4.28
N LEU A 233 -5.62 -4.17 5.05
CA LEU A 233 -5.11 -3.74 6.35
C LEU A 233 -3.62 -4.05 6.40
N THR A 234 -2.82 -3.05 6.75
CA THR A 234 -1.39 -3.22 6.97
C THR A 234 -1.10 -3.31 8.45
N ALA A 235 -0.23 -4.23 8.83
CA ALA A 235 0.30 -4.32 10.17
C ALA A 235 1.83 -4.38 10.14
N HIS A 236 2.46 -3.64 11.03
CA HIS A 236 3.89 -3.55 11.20
C HIS A 236 4.31 -4.22 12.51
N TRP A 237 5.25 -5.13 12.43
CA TRP A 237 5.78 -5.80 13.60
C TRP A 237 7.30 -5.66 13.69
N LYS A 238 7.79 -5.09 14.80
CA LYS A 238 9.21 -5.13 15.15
C LYS A 238 9.47 -6.44 15.89
N ILE A 239 10.08 -7.39 15.22
CA ILE A 239 10.24 -8.77 15.69
C ILE A 239 11.08 -8.79 16.98
N GLY A 240 10.50 -9.34 18.06
CA GLY A 240 11.20 -9.53 19.34
C GLY A 240 11.35 -8.28 20.20
N ALA A 241 10.72 -7.14 19.87
CA ALA A 241 10.82 -5.91 20.65
C ALA A 241 10.15 -6.01 22.04
N ASP A 242 9.28 -7.01 22.28
CA ASP A 242 8.53 -7.08 23.53
C ASP A 242 8.37 -8.52 24.06
N ARG A 243 9.47 -9.10 24.59
CA ARG A 243 9.38 -10.32 25.40
C ARG A 243 8.88 -10.10 26.83
N SER A 244 8.84 -8.85 27.28
CA SER A 244 8.53 -8.51 28.70
C SER A 244 7.03 -8.39 29.00
N LEU A 245 6.16 -8.25 27.99
CA LEU A 245 4.72 -8.02 28.18
C LEU A 245 3.83 -9.28 28.09
N LYS A 246 4.39 -10.46 27.78
CA LYS A 246 3.63 -11.73 27.73
C LYS A 246 3.00 -12.19 29.06
N LEU A 247 3.24 -11.51 30.18
CA LEU A 247 2.71 -11.88 31.49
C LEU A 247 1.63 -10.94 32.05
N GLN A 248 1.28 -9.84 31.38
CA GLN A 248 0.28 -8.88 31.88
C GLN A 248 -0.62 -8.30 30.79
N GLY A 249 -1.28 -9.08 29.99
CA GLY A 249 -2.54 -8.81 29.25
C GLY A 249 -2.95 -7.36 28.90
N ARG A 250 -2.02 -6.42 28.63
CA ARG A 250 -2.35 -5.05 28.21
C ARG A 250 -1.28 -4.49 27.28
N CYS A 251 -1.50 -4.59 25.97
CA CYS A 251 -0.88 -3.68 25.02
C CYS A 251 -1.49 -2.28 25.25
N GLY A 252 -0.68 -1.34 25.70
CA GLY A 252 -1.12 0.06 25.83
C GLY A 252 -1.32 0.67 24.46
N HIS A 253 -2.56 0.89 24.06
CA HIS A 253 -2.87 1.67 22.87
C HIS A 253 -2.49 3.13 23.12
N ARG A 254 -1.45 3.63 22.43
CA ARG A 254 -1.29 5.08 22.21
C ARG A 254 -1.89 5.40 20.83
N PRO A 255 -2.90 6.27 20.75
CA PRO A 255 -3.33 6.76 19.45
C PRO A 255 -2.22 7.60 18.84
N LEU A 256 -1.84 7.28 17.59
CA LEU A 256 -0.93 8.11 16.80
C LEU A 256 -1.59 9.48 16.59
N GLY A 257 -0.88 10.53 16.99
CA GLY A 257 -1.34 11.90 16.85
C GLY A 257 -1.51 12.27 15.38
N LYS A 258 -2.64 12.92 15.08
CA LYS A 258 -2.90 13.52 13.77
C LYS A 258 -1.86 14.61 13.48
N TYR A 259 -1.21 14.52 12.35
CA TYR A 259 -0.49 15.61 11.70
C TYR A 259 -1.18 16.02 10.41
#